data_dfc9e06ba2855e5e6457647c32fe0225
#
_entry.id   dfc9e06ba2855e5e6457647c32fe0225
#
_cell.length_a   1.000
_cell.length_b   1.000
_cell.length_c   1.000
_cell.angle_alpha   90.00
_cell.angle_beta   90.00
_cell.angle_gamma   90.00
#
_symmetry.space_group_name_H-M   'P 1'
#
loop_
_entity.id
_entity.type
_entity.pdbx_description
1 polymer ?
#
loop_
_entity_poly.entity_id
_entity_poly.type
_entity_poly.pdbx_seq_one_letter_code
_entity_poly.pdbx_strand_id
1 'polypeptide(L)'
;MRFCYCPVVIRWRYGTVRAVRGGWSGCTEFEVDVEAREGEEAFSCRGLAYDELVGVPEEGDRVLLNCNAIAKGLGTGGYALVVAVPERLPADVDGPGHIVKARYTPMQAMRLAVDEDDSPHRAAVEACEDLEGMPVVVADLHSALAPILAGVHATVPGAKVAYVMTDGGSLPAWFSRQLDLLSDRLCTVVTAGQCFGGDLEATNVHNALIAAKVVGGADIAVVAQGPGNLGTGTVWGFSGTAAGEAVNAAAVLGGRPVASLRISEGDARERHRGISHHSMTAYGKVALASADVPVPDELPAELEGRIAAQLAELPERHRQVRVDSSGLVEAMEALPVRLSTMGRGLDSDRVYFVAEAVAGRHAAFLAKRPGSAPS
;
A
#
# COMPACT_ATOMS: atom_id res chain seq x y z
N MET A 1 -1.14 -41.04 -21.22
CA MET A 1 -1.15 -39.76 -20.56
C MET A 1 -2.53 -39.12 -20.73
N ARG A 2 -3.32 -39.01 -19.66
CA ARG A 2 -4.53 -38.18 -19.71
C ARG A 2 -4.07 -36.74 -19.58
N PHE A 3 -4.08 -35.95 -20.65
CA PHE A 3 -4.01 -34.52 -20.56
C PHE A 3 -5.23 -34.06 -19.76
N CYS A 4 -5.02 -33.76 -18.47
CA CYS A 4 -6.03 -33.08 -17.68
C CYS A 4 -6.17 -31.70 -18.33
N TYR A 5 -7.29 -31.43 -18.98
CA TYR A 5 -7.59 -30.10 -19.53
C TYR A 5 -7.72 -29.16 -18.33
N CYS A 6 -6.62 -28.45 -18.02
CA CYS A 6 -6.64 -27.42 -16.99
C CYS A 6 -7.26 -26.17 -17.64
N PRO A 7 -8.44 -25.71 -17.18
CA PRO A 7 -9.05 -24.53 -17.77
C PRO A 7 -8.12 -23.33 -17.56
N VAL A 8 -7.92 -22.55 -18.63
CA VAL A 8 -7.16 -21.30 -18.55
C VAL A 8 -7.87 -20.33 -17.61
N VAL A 9 -7.16 -19.85 -16.59
CA VAL A 9 -7.73 -18.97 -15.55
C VAL A 9 -7.68 -17.49 -15.92
N ILE A 10 -7.05 -17.13 -17.05
CA ILE A 10 -6.93 -15.74 -17.52
C ILE A 10 -7.82 -15.55 -18.75
N ARG A 11 -8.60 -14.48 -18.74
CA ARG A 11 -9.41 -14.07 -19.89
C ARG A 11 -8.57 -13.15 -20.79
N TRP A 12 -7.88 -13.75 -21.74
CA TRP A 12 -7.13 -13.02 -22.74
C TRP A 12 -8.07 -12.47 -23.82
N ARG A 13 -7.91 -11.19 -24.17
CA ARG A 13 -8.58 -10.52 -25.27
C ARG A 13 -7.60 -9.68 -26.05
N TYR A 14 -7.82 -9.56 -27.34
CA TYR A 14 -7.26 -8.46 -28.12
C TYR A 14 -8.20 -7.26 -28.08
N GLY A 15 -7.65 -6.08 -28.24
CA GLY A 15 -8.40 -4.86 -28.38
C GLY A 15 -7.59 -3.83 -29.12
N THR A 16 -8.25 -2.77 -29.60
CA THR A 16 -7.61 -1.64 -30.26
C THR A 16 -7.74 -0.41 -29.37
N VAL A 17 -6.63 0.29 -29.16
CA VAL A 17 -6.61 1.56 -28.41
C VAL A 17 -7.37 2.60 -29.24
N ARG A 18 -8.45 3.13 -28.69
CA ARG A 18 -9.29 4.15 -29.35
C ARG A 18 -8.84 5.56 -29.02
N ALA A 19 -8.42 5.80 -27.79
CA ALA A 19 -7.93 7.09 -27.36
C ALA A 19 -7.06 6.94 -26.09
N VAL A 20 -6.01 7.73 -25.99
CA VAL A 20 -5.25 7.93 -24.76
C VAL A 20 -6.02 8.94 -23.90
N ARG A 21 -6.35 8.57 -22.65
CA ARG A 21 -7.10 9.43 -21.71
C ARG A 21 -6.18 10.28 -20.83
N GLY A 22 -4.96 9.83 -20.62
CA GLY A 22 -3.97 10.45 -19.74
C GLY A 22 -3.21 9.39 -18.99
N GLY A 23 -2.67 9.76 -17.82
CA GLY A 23 -1.88 8.86 -16.99
C GLY A 23 -1.42 9.52 -15.71
N TRP A 24 -0.64 8.80 -14.96
CA TRP A 24 0.12 9.26 -13.80
C TRP A 24 1.45 8.51 -13.80
N SER A 25 2.34 8.79 -12.86
CA SER A 25 3.69 8.22 -12.85
C SER A 25 3.69 6.71 -13.05
N GLY A 26 4.32 6.23 -14.15
CA GLY A 26 4.46 4.81 -14.51
C GLY A 26 3.21 4.13 -15.08
N CYS A 27 2.11 4.86 -15.30
CA CYS A 27 0.86 4.33 -15.86
C CYS A 27 0.25 5.21 -16.94
N THR A 28 -0.22 4.58 -18.02
CA THR A 28 -1.04 5.23 -19.05
C THR A 28 -2.43 4.60 -19.11
N GLU A 29 -3.47 5.48 -19.13
CA GLU A 29 -4.89 5.11 -19.19
C GLU A 29 -5.45 5.37 -20.59
N PHE A 30 -6.21 4.41 -21.13
CA PHE A 30 -6.86 4.55 -22.44
C PHE A 30 -8.29 4.05 -22.48
N GLU A 31 -8.98 4.37 -23.56
CA GLU A 31 -10.15 3.66 -24.04
C GLU A 31 -9.72 2.57 -25.02
N VAL A 32 -10.26 1.37 -24.82
CA VAL A 32 -9.97 0.21 -25.66
C VAL A 32 -11.26 -0.42 -26.14
N ASP A 33 -11.34 -0.66 -27.44
CA ASP A 33 -12.38 -1.47 -28.05
C ASP A 33 -11.92 -2.92 -28.09
N VAL A 34 -12.53 -3.77 -27.27
CA VAL A 34 -12.17 -5.16 -27.09
C VAL A 34 -12.84 -6.02 -28.15
N GLU A 35 -12.05 -6.83 -28.86
CA GLU A 35 -12.52 -7.70 -29.93
C GLU A 35 -13.49 -8.76 -29.41
N ALA A 36 -14.53 -9.03 -30.21
CA ALA A 36 -15.45 -10.13 -29.98
C ALA A 36 -14.69 -11.48 -30.00
N ARG A 37 -15.12 -12.42 -29.19
CA ARG A 37 -14.69 -13.81 -29.26
C ARG A 37 -15.90 -14.69 -29.56
N GLU A 38 -15.66 -15.91 -30.05
CA GLU A 38 -16.73 -16.85 -30.35
C GLU A 38 -17.71 -17.00 -29.16
N GLY A 39 -18.98 -16.64 -29.42
CA GLY A 39 -20.04 -16.62 -28.41
C GLY A 39 -20.08 -15.42 -27.47
N GLU A 40 -19.24 -14.40 -27.67
CA GLU A 40 -19.23 -13.16 -26.90
C GLU A 40 -19.31 -11.94 -27.83
N GLU A 41 -19.86 -10.83 -27.36
CA GLU A 41 -19.91 -9.58 -28.10
C GLU A 41 -18.64 -8.72 -27.85
N ALA A 42 -18.30 -7.86 -28.81
CA ALA A 42 -17.30 -6.82 -28.61
C ALA A 42 -17.82 -5.79 -27.61
N PHE A 43 -16.91 -5.18 -26.83
CA PHE A 43 -17.26 -4.16 -25.87
C PHE A 43 -16.10 -3.15 -25.72
N SER A 44 -16.43 -1.97 -25.20
CA SER A 44 -15.40 -0.96 -24.88
C SER A 44 -15.18 -0.90 -23.38
N CYS A 45 -13.93 -0.67 -22.98
CA CYS A 45 -13.56 -0.52 -21.57
C CYS A 45 -12.35 0.41 -21.40
N ARG A 46 -12.04 0.73 -20.14
CA ARG A 46 -10.78 1.38 -19.82
C ARG A 46 -9.65 0.35 -19.82
N GLY A 47 -8.53 0.70 -20.45
CA GLY A 47 -7.27 -0.02 -20.38
C GLY A 47 -6.25 0.71 -19.52
N LEU A 48 -5.37 -0.04 -18.87
CA LEU A 48 -4.23 0.48 -18.12
C LEU A 48 -2.96 -0.26 -18.54
N ALA A 49 -1.93 0.48 -18.94
CA ALA A 49 -0.59 -0.04 -19.13
C ALA A 49 0.32 0.41 -17.99
N TYR A 50 1.27 -0.45 -17.64
CA TYR A 50 2.44 -0.08 -16.86
C TYR A 50 3.56 0.21 -17.85
N ASP A 51 3.89 1.49 -18.01
CA ASP A 51 4.74 1.99 -19.11
C ASP A 51 6.11 1.33 -19.16
N GLU A 52 6.70 1.04 -18.01
CA GLU A 52 7.99 0.33 -17.94
C GLU A 52 7.93 -1.17 -18.28
N LEU A 53 6.73 -1.78 -18.24
CA LEU A 53 6.58 -3.21 -18.55
C LEU A 53 6.22 -3.47 -20.01
N VAL A 54 5.39 -2.60 -20.59
CA VAL A 54 4.77 -2.88 -21.89
C VAL A 54 4.97 -1.75 -22.91
N GLY A 55 5.64 -0.67 -22.51
CA GLY A 55 5.70 0.58 -23.26
C GLY A 55 4.40 1.37 -23.15
N VAL A 56 4.37 2.55 -23.78
CA VAL A 56 3.18 3.42 -23.81
C VAL A 56 2.38 3.09 -25.09
N PRO A 57 1.20 2.47 -25.01
CA PRO A 57 0.34 2.24 -26.17
C PRO A 57 -0.17 3.56 -26.78
N GLU A 58 -0.31 3.57 -28.10
CA GLU A 58 -0.77 4.72 -28.88
C GLU A 58 -2.14 4.43 -29.50
N GLU A 59 -2.84 5.48 -29.93
CA GLU A 59 -4.12 5.34 -30.64
C GLU A 59 -3.93 4.50 -31.92
N GLY A 60 -4.77 3.49 -32.09
CA GLY A 60 -4.70 2.52 -33.17
C GLY A 60 -3.87 1.28 -32.86
N ASP A 61 -3.09 1.26 -31.78
CA ASP A 61 -2.36 0.05 -31.38
C ASP A 61 -3.30 -1.11 -31.08
N ARG A 62 -2.95 -2.29 -31.58
CA ARG A 62 -3.58 -3.54 -31.17
C ARG A 62 -2.88 -4.07 -29.92
N VAL A 63 -3.65 -4.24 -28.83
CA VAL A 63 -3.13 -4.63 -27.51
C VAL A 63 -3.65 -6.00 -27.07
N LEU A 64 -2.81 -6.76 -26.38
CA LEU A 64 -3.21 -7.95 -25.65
C LEU A 64 -3.59 -7.56 -24.22
N LEU A 65 -4.78 -7.99 -23.78
CA LEU A 65 -5.41 -7.60 -22.54
C LEU A 65 -5.66 -8.77 -21.60
N ASN A 66 -5.45 -8.54 -20.31
CA ASN A 66 -6.01 -9.36 -19.24
C ASN A 66 -7.33 -8.71 -18.77
N CYS A 67 -8.45 -9.38 -19.08
CA CYS A 67 -9.80 -8.89 -18.79
C CYS A 67 -10.47 -9.60 -17.59
N ASN A 68 -9.72 -10.34 -16.76
CA ASN A 68 -10.30 -11.09 -15.64
C ASN A 68 -11.08 -10.22 -14.68
N ALA A 69 -10.51 -9.10 -14.28
CA ALA A 69 -11.10 -8.24 -13.26
C ALA A 69 -12.38 -7.58 -13.76
N ILE A 70 -12.43 -7.12 -15.01
CA ILE A 70 -13.64 -6.59 -15.65
C ILE A 70 -14.72 -7.65 -15.69
N ALA A 71 -14.40 -8.84 -16.18
CA ALA A 71 -15.36 -9.94 -16.30
C ALA A 71 -15.93 -10.44 -14.97
N LYS A 72 -15.23 -10.22 -13.87
CA LYS A 72 -15.63 -10.60 -12.51
C LYS A 72 -16.17 -9.43 -11.68
N GLY A 73 -16.19 -8.21 -12.22
CA GLY A 73 -16.55 -7.02 -11.46
C GLY A 73 -15.62 -6.77 -10.27
N LEU A 74 -14.36 -7.14 -10.37
CA LEU A 74 -13.38 -7.02 -9.28
C LEU A 74 -12.66 -5.66 -9.32
N GLY A 75 -12.11 -5.29 -8.17
CA GLY A 75 -11.57 -3.97 -7.89
C GLY A 75 -10.22 -3.64 -8.51
N THR A 76 -10.06 -3.74 -9.84
CA THR A 76 -8.94 -3.11 -10.56
C THR A 76 -9.27 -1.68 -11.02
N GLY A 77 -10.10 -0.96 -10.29
CA GLY A 77 -10.57 0.36 -10.73
C GLY A 77 -11.39 0.35 -12.03
N GLY A 78 -11.81 -0.85 -12.52
CA GLY A 78 -12.54 -1.01 -13.77
C GLY A 78 -11.64 -1.03 -15.02
N TYR A 79 -10.36 -1.40 -14.87
CA TYR A 79 -9.42 -1.51 -15.98
C TYR A 79 -9.24 -2.94 -16.49
N ALA A 80 -9.11 -3.11 -17.81
CA ALA A 80 -8.38 -4.21 -18.40
C ALA A 80 -6.87 -3.87 -18.35
N LEU A 81 -6.04 -4.83 -17.99
CA LEU A 81 -4.59 -4.61 -17.92
C LEU A 81 -3.95 -4.97 -19.27
N VAL A 82 -3.17 -4.04 -19.83
CA VAL A 82 -2.38 -4.29 -21.04
C VAL A 82 -1.22 -5.21 -20.68
N VAL A 83 -1.06 -6.27 -21.46
CA VAL A 83 0.00 -7.27 -21.30
C VAL A 83 1.11 -7.07 -22.30
N ALA A 84 0.76 -6.61 -23.51
CA ALA A 84 1.70 -6.30 -24.58
C ALA A 84 1.02 -5.47 -25.69
N VAL A 85 1.85 -4.75 -26.46
CA VAL A 85 1.55 -4.22 -27.78
C VAL A 85 2.29 -5.12 -28.77
N PRO A 86 1.68 -6.22 -29.29
CA PRO A 86 2.41 -7.28 -29.97
C PRO A 86 3.15 -6.83 -31.24
N GLU A 87 2.62 -5.84 -31.94
CA GLU A 87 3.21 -5.29 -33.16
C GLU A 87 4.28 -4.22 -32.90
N ARG A 88 4.40 -3.76 -31.62
CA ARG A 88 5.34 -2.70 -31.23
C ARG A 88 5.88 -2.97 -29.82
N LEU A 89 6.77 -3.94 -29.72
CA LEU A 89 7.44 -4.25 -28.46
C LEU A 89 8.34 -3.08 -28.02
N PRO A 90 8.41 -2.79 -26.69
CA PRO A 90 9.35 -1.80 -26.19
C PRO A 90 10.80 -2.24 -26.46
N ALA A 91 11.71 -1.28 -26.51
CA ALA A 91 13.13 -1.56 -26.64
C ALA A 91 13.65 -2.28 -25.38
N ASP A 92 14.62 -3.18 -25.57
CA ASP A 92 15.31 -3.82 -24.47
C ASP A 92 16.07 -2.78 -23.65
N VAL A 93 16.02 -2.92 -22.32
CA VAL A 93 16.78 -2.07 -21.40
C VAL A 93 17.76 -2.96 -20.64
N ASP A 94 19.06 -2.81 -20.97
CA ASP A 94 20.14 -3.39 -20.17
C ASP A 94 20.42 -2.48 -18.98
N GLY A 95 20.05 -2.94 -17.78
CA GLY A 95 20.27 -2.22 -16.54
C GLY A 95 20.96 -3.09 -15.48
N PRO A 96 21.54 -2.48 -14.44
CA PRO A 96 22.07 -3.23 -13.31
C PRO A 96 20.93 -3.90 -12.52
N GLY A 97 21.30 -4.91 -11.73
CA GLY A 97 20.38 -5.62 -10.83
C GLY A 97 19.95 -6.98 -11.39
N HIS A 98 19.67 -7.88 -10.43
CA HIS A 98 19.26 -9.23 -10.75
C HIS A 98 18.13 -9.76 -9.84
N ILE A 99 17.52 -8.91 -9.01
CA ILE A 99 16.31 -9.32 -8.32
C ILE A 99 15.13 -9.35 -9.30
N VAL A 100 14.36 -10.42 -9.22
CA VAL A 100 13.24 -10.67 -10.11
C VAL A 100 11.93 -10.41 -9.39
N LYS A 101 11.16 -9.45 -9.88
CA LYS A 101 9.81 -9.13 -9.40
C LYS A 101 8.76 -9.82 -10.28
N ALA A 102 7.57 -10.09 -9.74
CA ALA A 102 6.58 -10.97 -10.38
C ALA A 102 7.21 -12.30 -10.85
N ARG A 103 8.00 -12.89 -9.99
CA ARG A 103 8.96 -13.97 -10.24
C ARG A 103 8.30 -15.19 -10.86
N TYR A 104 8.96 -15.73 -11.90
CA TYR A 104 8.54 -16.91 -12.65
C TYR A 104 7.17 -16.80 -13.32
N THR A 105 6.70 -15.58 -13.55
CA THR A 105 5.55 -15.32 -14.41
C THR A 105 5.99 -14.75 -15.75
N PRO A 106 5.15 -14.74 -16.78
CA PRO A 106 5.49 -14.11 -18.08
C PRO A 106 5.76 -12.61 -17.98
N MET A 107 5.36 -11.96 -16.90
CA MET A 107 5.56 -10.52 -16.64
C MET A 107 6.69 -10.26 -15.64
N GLN A 108 7.55 -11.21 -15.40
CA GLN A 108 8.69 -11.00 -14.51
C GLN A 108 9.58 -9.87 -15.00
N ALA A 109 9.99 -9.00 -14.09
CA ALA A 109 10.83 -7.85 -14.38
C ALA A 109 12.09 -7.87 -13.51
N MET A 110 13.23 -7.53 -14.13
CA MET A 110 14.50 -7.36 -13.41
C MET A 110 14.54 -6.00 -12.76
N ARG A 111 15.02 -5.93 -11.52
CA ARG A 111 15.20 -4.69 -10.76
C ARG A 111 16.52 -4.72 -10.00
N LEU A 112 17.04 -3.53 -9.70
CA LEU A 112 18.19 -3.37 -8.82
C LEU A 112 17.70 -3.23 -7.38
N ALA A 113 18.07 -4.16 -6.50
CA ALA A 113 17.82 -3.98 -5.08
C ALA A 113 18.78 -2.95 -4.47
N VAL A 114 18.30 -2.28 -3.43
CA VAL A 114 19.04 -1.22 -2.74
C VAL A 114 20.39 -1.67 -2.19
N ASP A 115 20.57 -2.98 -1.94
CA ASP A 115 21.75 -3.60 -1.34
C ASP A 115 22.49 -4.57 -2.28
N GLU A 116 22.20 -4.57 -3.59
CA GLU A 116 22.99 -5.35 -4.56
C GLU A 116 24.39 -4.75 -4.80
N ASP A 117 25.29 -5.55 -5.35
CA ASP A 117 26.70 -5.15 -5.60
C ASP A 117 26.80 -3.88 -6.44
N ASP A 118 25.93 -3.74 -7.44
CA ASP A 118 25.89 -2.57 -8.35
C ASP A 118 25.13 -1.38 -7.77
N SER A 119 24.54 -1.52 -6.56
CA SER A 119 23.79 -0.44 -5.95
C SER A 119 24.72 0.62 -5.33
N PRO A 120 24.52 1.92 -5.62
CA PRO A 120 25.27 2.98 -4.97
C PRO A 120 24.96 3.09 -3.47
N HIS A 121 23.93 2.41 -3.00
CA HIS A 121 23.43 2.48 -1.62
C HIS A 121 23.90 1.31 -0.74
N ARG A 122 24.53 0.29 -1.33
CA ARG A 122 24.95 -0.94 -0.62
C ARG A 122 25.70 -0.64 0.66
N ALA A 123 26.74 0.17 0.58
CA ALA A 123 27.59 0.46 1.74
C ALA A 123 26.79 1.13 2.90
N ALA A 124 25.85 1.99 2.60
CA ALA A 124 24.99 2.62 3.60
C ALA A 124 24.02 1.63 4.24
N VAL A 125 23.48 0.68 3.45
CA VAL A 125 22.57 -0.36 3.95
C VAL A 125 23.32 -1.36 4.81
N GLU A 126 24.50 -1.82 4.38
CA GLU A 126 25.35 -2.75 5.16
C GLU A 126 25.84 -2.15 6.49
N ALA A 127 26.12 -0.85 6.54
CA ALA A 127 26.56 -0.16 7.74
C ALA A 127 25.43 0.12 8.76
N CYS A 128 24.18 -0.07 8.38
CA CYS A 128 23.05 0.19 9.26
C CYS A 128 22.82 -0.96 10.23
N GLU A 129 23.10 -0.74 11.50
CA GLU A 129 22.91 -1.76 12.55
C GLU A 129 21.47 -1.82 13.05
N ASP A 130 20.79 -0.66 13.14
CA ASP A 130 19.40 -0.55 13.61
C ASP A 130 18.68 0.74 13.11
N LEU A 131 17.43 0.85 13.42
CA LEU A 131 16.60 2.03 13.08
C LEU A 131 16.68 3.18 14.09
N GLU A 132 17.49 3.06 15.17
CA GLU A 132 17.71 4.08 16.21
C GLU A 132 16.38 4.66 16.76
N GLY A 133 15.41 3.80 16.99
CA GLY A 133 14.11 4.21 17.49
C GLY A 133 13.23 4.96 16.49
N MET A 134 13.51 4.91 15.19
CA MET A 134 12.63 5.50 14.17
C MET A 134 11.20 4.97 14.32
N PRO A 135 10.18 5.85 14.39
CA PRO A 135 8.79 5.42 14.41
C PRO A 135 8.40 4.76 13.09
N VAL A 136 7.74 3.60 13.18
CA VAL A 136 7.23 2.86 12.04
C VAL A 136 5.74 2.66 12.21
N VAL A 137 4.94 3.44 11.46
CA VAL A 137 3.48 3.27 11.42
C VAL A 137 3.14 2.11 10.53
N VAL A 138 2.42 1.14 11.06
CA VAL A 138 2.00 -0.06 10.32
C VAL A 138 0.49 -0.05 10.17
N ALA A 139 0.00 -0.17 8.92
CA ALA A 139 -1.42 -0.22 8.58
C ALA A 139 -1.74 -1.44 7.69
N ASP A 140 -2.98 -1.94 7.79
CA ASP A 140 -3.44 -3.09 7.00
C ASP A 140 -3.98 -2.71 5.61
N LEU A 141 -4.22 -1.42 5.36
CA LEU A 141 -4.78 -0.92 4.11
C LEU A 141 -3.95 0.21 3.51
N HIS A 142 -3.83 0.20 2.19
CA HIS A 142 -3.22 1.31 1.44
C HIS A 142 -3.91 2.66 1.64
N SER A 143 -5.23 2.64 1.83
CA SER A 143 -6.03 3.85 2.07
C SER A 143 -5.71 4.58 3.38
N ALA A 144 -4.95 3.95 4.29
CA ALA A 144 -4.46 4.56 5.52
C ALA A 144 -3.33 5.58 5.27
N LEU A 145 -2.58 5.47 4.17
CA LEU A 145 -1.41 6.30 3.90
C LEU A 145 -1.73 7.81 3.94
N ALA A 146 -2.75 8.25 3.22
CA ALA A 146 -3.08 9.67 3.13
C ALA A 146 -3.46 10.28 4.50
N PRO A 147 -4.37 9.70 5.30
CA PRO A 147 -4.67 10.22 6.62
C PRO A 147 -3.49 10.16 7.59
N ILE A 148 -2.65 9.10 7.54
CA ILE A 148 -1.41 9.04 8.32
C ILE A 148 -0.50 10.22 7.98
N LEU A 149 -0.27 10.51 6.70
CA LEU A 149 0.52 11.66 6.25
C LEU A 149 -0.08 12.99 6.72
N ALA A 150 -1.42 13.15 6.67
CA ALA A 150 -2.07 14.33 7.20
C ALA A 150 -1.76 14.51 8.70
N GLY A 151 -1.86 13.44 9.48
CA GLY A 151 -1.54 13.45 10.91
C GLY A 151 -0.08 13.79 11.20
N VAL A 152 0.85 13.24 10.43
CA VAL A 152 2.28 13.54 10.56
C VAL A 152 2.54 15.02 10.26
N HIS A 153 2.14 15.51 9.10
CA HIS A 153 2.49 16.85 8.66
C HIS A 153 1.71 17.95 9.39
N ALA A 154 0.50 17.67 9.90
CA ALA A 154 -0.19 18.58 10.81
C ALA A 154 0.54 18.75 12.15
N THR A 155 1.36 17.77 12.54
CA THR A 155 2.11 17.78 13.81
C THR A 155 3.55 18.25 13.64
N VAL A 156 4.22 17.81 12.57
CA VAL A 156 5.58 18.17 12.17
C VAL A 156 5.63 18.44 10.67
N PRO A 157 5.39 19.68 10.22
CA PRO A 157 5.26 20.00 8.78
C PRO A 157 6.47 19.62 7.91
N GLY A 158 7.67 19.56 8.50
CA GLY A 158 8.91 19.21 7.77
C GLY A 158 9.37 17.77 7.96
N ALA A 159 8.57 16.89 8.58
CA ALA A 159 8.96 15.51 8.79
C ALA A 159 9.14 14.77 7.45
N LYS A 160 10.25 14.05 7.32
CA LYS A 160 10.51 13.17 6.17
C LYS A 160 9.86 11.82 6.41
N VAL A 161 8.87 11.49 5.59
CA VAL A 161 8.13 10.24 5.69
C VAL A 161 8.45 9.35 4.50
N ALA A 162 8.91 8.13 4.76
CA ALA A 162 9.04 7.08 3.76
C ALA A 162 7.79 6.19 3.74
N TYR A 163 7.38 5.76 2.56
CA TYR A 163 6.37 4.70 2.41
C TYR A 163 7.03 3.40 2.01
N VAL A 164 6.85 2.36 2.82
CA VAL A 164 7.27 0.99 2.53
C VAL A 164 6.06 0.19 2.08
N MET A 165 5.99 -0.12 0.78
CA MET A 165 4.90 -0.88 0.19
C MET A 165 5.22 -2.37 0.18
N THR A 166 4.39 -3.18 0.84
CA THR A 166 4.49 -4.64 0.84
C THR A 166 3.60 -5.28 -0.22
N ASP A 167 3.84 -6.53 -0.55
CA ASP A 167 3.26 -7.25 -1.69
C ASP A 167 1.92 -7.96 -1.42
N GLY A 168 1.25 -7.61 -0.32
CA GLY A 168 -0.06 -8.19 0.03
C GLY A 168 -1.23 -7.70 -0.84
N GLY A 169 -1.02 -6.66 -1.64
CA GLY A 169 -2.01 -6.08 -2.56
C GLY A 169 -1.48 -6.01 -3.99
N SER A 170 -1.64 -4.85 -4.65
CA SER A 170 -1.05 -4.59 -5.96
C SER A 170 0.46 -4.76 -5.93
N LEU A 171 1.02 -5.46 -6.92
CA LEU A 171 2.47 -5.60 -7.04
C LEU A 171 3.12 -4.33 -7.61
N PRO A 172 2.64 -3.72 -8.70
CA PRO A 172 3.17 -2.45 -9.17
C PRO A 172 2.72 -1.28 -8.29
N ALA A 173 3.68 -0.53 -7.74
CA ALA A 173 3.40 0.70 -6.99
C ALA A 173 2.67 1.74 -7.87
N TRP A 174 2.97 1.75 -9.15
CA TRP A 174 2.34 2.62 -10.16
C TRP A 174 0.82 2.46 -10.25
N PHE A 175 0.24 1.32 -9.82
CA PHE A 175 -1.21 1.18 -9.76
C PHE A 175 -1.85 2.20 -8.81
N SER A 176 -1.10 2.73 -7.87
CA SER A 176 -1.58 3.69 -6.89
C SER A 176 -1.48 5.12 -7.39
N ARG A 177 -2.54 5.62 -8.00
CA ARG A 177 -2.69 7.06 -8.30
C ARG A 177 -2.52 7.95 -7.05
N GLN A 178 -2.78 7.41 -5.86
CA GLN A 178 -2.58 8.12 -4.60
C GLN A 178 -1.11 8.40 -4.32
N LEU A 179 -0.19 7.50 -4.68
CA LEU A 179 1.25 7.72 -4.50
C LEU A 179 1.75 8.87 -5.37
N ASP A 180 1.29 8.96 -6.62
CA ASP A 180 1.62 10.07 -7.51
C ASP A 180 1.16 11.41 -6.93
N LEU A 181 -0.10 11.50 -6.47
CA LEU A 181 -0.67 12.71 -5.89
C LEU A 181 -0.04 13.11 -4.53
N LEU A 182 0.56 12.18 -3.81
CA LEU A 182 1.21 12.41 -2.50
C LEU A 182 2.73 12.45 -2.59
N SER A 183 3.32 12.42 -3.79
CA SER A 183 4.77 12.37 -4.00
C SER A 183 5.52 13.48 -3.26
N ASP A 184 4.99 14.71 -3.25
CA ASP A 184 5.58 15.84 -2.53
C ASP A 184 5.55 15.70 -0.99
N ARG A 185 4.83 14.72 -0.47
CA ARG A 185 4.69 14.46 0.97
C ARG A 185 5.47 13.25 1.46
N LEU A 186 6.15 12.58 0.55
CA LEU A 186 7.00 11.43 0.82
C LEU A 186 8.44 11.74 0.46
N CYS A 187 9.39 11.33 1.29
CA CYS A 187 10.81 11.46 0.93
C CYS A 187 11.27 10.31 0.03
N THR A 188 10.61 9.15 0.10
CA THR A 188 10.86 7.99 -0.77
C THR A 188 9.73 6.97 -0.65
N VAL A 189 9.54 6.19 -1.72
CA VAL A 189 8.70 4.99 -1.77
C VAL A 189 9.62 3.79 -1.94
N VAL A 190 9.59 2.84 -1.01
CA VAL A 190 10.37 1.60 -1.08
C VAL A 190 9.43 0.43 -1.30
N THR A 191 9.60 -0.32 -2.37
CA THR A 191 8.82 -1.54 -2.65
C THR A 191 9.55 -2.78 -2.14
N ALA A 192 8.87 -3.62 -1.36
CA ALA A 192 9.42 -4.78 -0.69
C ALA A 192 8.80 -6.10 -1.22
N GLY A 193 9.57 -7.19 -1.21
CA GLY A 193 9.10 -8.51 -1.64
C GLY A 193 8.89 -8.59 -3.15
N GLN A 194 7.71 -8.97 -3.59
CA GLN A 194 7.35 -9.11 -5.00
C GLN A 194 6.74 -7.82 -5.59
N CYS A 195 6.41 -6.82 -4.79
CA CYS A 195 6.01 -5.54 -5.33
C CYS A 195 7.22 -4.73 -5.83
N PHE A 196 6.99 -3.83 -6.78
CA PHE A 196 8.01 -3.08 -7.50
C PHE A 196 7.50 -1.73 -8.01
N GLY A 197 8.42 -0.89 -8.48
CA GLY A 197 8.10 0.42 -9.05
C GLY A 197 8.07 1.55 -8.00
N GLY A 198 8.72 1.33 -6.85
CA GLY A 198 9.09 2.40 -5.93
C GLY A 198 10.37 3.10 -6.39
N ASP A 199 10.77 4.15 -5.66
CA ASP A 199 12.06 4.83 -5.87
C ASP A 199 13.23 3.90 -5.53
N LEU A 200 13.01 2.99 -4.56
CA LEU A 200 13.96 1.98 -4.12
C LEU A 200 13.27 0.60 -4.09
N GLU A 201 14.04 -0.42 -4.45
CA GLU A 201 13.59 -1.81 -4.42
C GLU A 201 14.28 -2.58 -3.29
N ALA A 202 13.51 -3.34 -2.53
CA ALA A 202 14.01 -4.16 -1.43
C ALA A 202 13.51 -5.60 -1.54
N THR A 203 14.29 -6.54 -1.01
CA THR A 203 13.94 -7.98 -1.03
C THR A 203 12.89 -8.35 0.00
N ASN A 204 12.78 -7.59 1.08
CA ASN A 204 11.84 -7.82 2.18
C ASN A 204 11.61 -6.54 3.01
N VAL A 205 10.68 -6.58 3.96
CA VAL A 205 10.31 -5.43 4.78
C VAL A 205 11.45 -4.92 5.67
N HIS A 206 12.34 -5.80 6.15
CA HIS A 206 13.47 -5.40 7.00
C HIS A 206 14.44 -4.53 6.20
N ASN A 207 14.85 -5.02 5.03
CA ASN A 207 15.72 -4.30 4.11
C ASN A 207 15.08 -2.97 3.64
N ALA A 208 13.76 -2.96 3.39
CA ALA A 208 13.04 -1.76 3.02
C ALA A 208 13.03 -0.69 4.14
N LEU A 209 12.88 -1.08 5.40
CA LEU A 209 12.93 -0.16 6.53
C LEU A 209 14.33 0.45 6.72
N ILE A 210 15.38 -0.36 6.54
CA ILE A 210 16.76 0.12 6.54
C ILE A 210 16.95 1.13 5.40
N ALA A 211 16.54 0.77 4.18
CA ALA A 211 16.63 1.67 3.03
C ALA A 211 15.87 2.99 3.24
N ALA A 212 14.66 2.93 3.79
CA ALA A 212 13.88 4.11 4.14
C ALA A 212 14.65 5.07 5.07
N LYS A 213 15.34 4.50 6.08
CA LYS A 213 16.14 5.28 7.02
C LYS A 213 17.40 5.84 6.39
N VAL A 214 18.29 4.99 5.86
CA VAL A 214 19.67 5.39 5.52
C VAL A 214 19.80 5.96 4.12
N VAL A 215 18.91 5.59 3.20
CA VAL A 215 18.89 6.12 1.82
C VAL A 215 17.84 7.20 1.67
N GLY A 216 16.61 6.95 2.11
CA GLY A 216 15.52 7.93 2.09
C GLY A 216 15.69 9.05 3.11
N GLY A 217 16.50 8.85 4.15
CA GLY A 217 16.69 9.80 5.23
C GLY A 217 15.41 10.07 6.02
N ALA A 218 14.55 9.05 6.15
CA ALA A 218 13.23 9.18 6.77
C ALA A 218 13.32 9.37 8.29
N ASP A 219 12.52 10.30 8.81
CA ASP A 219 12.25 10.46 10.23
C ASP A 219 11.19 9.46 10.72
N ILE A 220 10.28 9.05 9.82
CA ILE A 220 9.16 8.15 10.06
C ILE A 220 8.99 7.24 8.84
N ALA A 221 8.75 5.95 9.05
CA ALA A 221 8.30 5.06 8.00
C ALA A 221 6.81 4.71 8.16
N VAL A 222 6.09 4.58 7.04
CA VAL A 222 4.73 4.03 6.98
C VAL A 222 4.80 2.74 6.20
N VAL A 223 4.40 1.63 6.81
CA VAL A 223 4.36 0.30 6.16
C VAL A 223 2.92 -0.09 5.92
N ALA A 224 2.56 -0.30 4.66
CA ALA A 224 1.29 -0.91 4.29
C ALA A 224 1.42 -1.65 2.95
N GLN A 225 0.49 -2.58 2.71
CA GLN A 225 0.41 -3.25 1.40
C GLN A 225 -0.04 -2.27 0.31
N GLY A 226 0.20 -2.63 -0.95
CA GLY A 226 -0.33 -1.90 -2.10
C GLY A 226 -1.86 -1.90 -2.17
N PRO A 227 -2.47 -1.13 -3.09
CA PRO A 227 -3.91 -1.13 -3.30
C PRO A 227 -4.49 -2.52 -3.53
N GLY A 228 -5.67 -2.78 -2.98
CA GLY A 228 -6.36 -4.07 -3.09
C GLY A 228 -6.04 -5.00 -1.91
N ASN A 229 -7.05 -5.24 -1.07
CA ASN A 229 -6.94 -6.16 0.06
C ASN A 229 -7.62 -7.48 -0.30
N LEU A 230 -6.90 -8.58 -0.20
CA LEU A 230 -7.45 -9.93 -0.34
C LEU A 230 -8.04 -10.37 0.98
N GLY A 231 -9.25 -10.95 0.96
CA GLY A 231 -9.86 -11.46 2.16
C GLY A 231 -10.99 -12.44 1.88
N THR A 232 -10.98 -13.58 2.57
CA THR A 232 -12.00 -14.64 2.46
C THR A 232 -13.09 -14.51 3.53
N GLY A 233 -12.97 -13.53 4.44
CA GLY A 233 -13.87 -13.33 5.56
C GLY A 233 -13.58 -14.21 6.79
N THR A 234 -12.56 -15.06 6.74
CA THR A 234 -12.08 -15.83 7.89
C THR A 234 -11.03 -15.06 8.69
N VAL A 235 -10.77 -15.52 9.92
CA VAL A 235 -9.82 -14.84 10.84
C VAL A 235 -8.42 -14.68 10.25
N TRP A 236 -7.94 -15.68 9.51
CA TRP A 236 -6.58 -15.71 8.97
C TRP A 236 -6.50 -15.46 7.47
N GLY A 237 -7.60 -15.53 6.77
CA GLY A 237 -7.65 -15.50 5.30
C GLY A 237 -7.71 -14.09 4.73
N PHE A 238 -6.75 -13.23 5.04
CA PHE A 238 -6.62 -11.89 4.45
C PHE A 238 -5.15 -11.44 4.38
N SER A 239 -4.83 -10.64 3.39
CA SER A 239 -3.45 -10.21 3.14
C SER A 239 -2.89 -9.26 4.22
N GLY A 240 -3.74 -8.52 4.91
CA GLY A 240 -3.34 -7.59 5.96
C GLY A 240 -2.74 -8.23 7.23
N THR A 241 -2.66 -9.56 7.34
CA THR A 241 -1.86 -10.24 8.38
C THR A 241 -0.41 -9.79 8.36
N ALA A 242 0.13 -9.45 7.17
CA ALA A 242 1.47 -8.90 6.99
C ALA A 242 1.74 -7.63 7.81
N ALA A 243 0.70 -6.89 8.23
CA ALA A 243 0.85 -5.75 9.14
C ALA A 243 1.41 -6.19 10.51
N GLY A 244 0.97 -7.33 11.05
CA GLY A 244 1.53 -7.88 12.28
C GLY A 244 2.98 -8.33 12.12
N GLU A 245 3.34 -8.87 10.96
CA GLU A 245 4.72 -9.24 10.62
C GLU A 245 5.61 -7.99 10.50
N ALA A 246 5.09 -6.90 9.93
CA ALA A 246 5.81 -5.63 9.83
C ALA A 246 6.06 -4.98 11.21
N VAL A 247 5.15 -5.13 12.18
CA VAL A 247 5.38 -4.73 13.58
C VAL A 247 6.59 -5.46 14.15
N ASN A 248 6.69 -6.78 13.92
CA ASN A 248 7.81 -7.59 14.38
C ASN A 248 9.13 -7.16 13.70
N ALA A 249 9.09 -6.93 12.38
CA ALA A 249 10.25 -6.48 11.63
C ALA A 249 10.78 -5.12 12.13
N ALA A 250 9.89 -4.15 12.35
CA ALA A 250 10.26 -2.85 12.87
C ALA A 250 10.90 -2.95 14.28
N ALA A 251 10.33 -3.78 15.15
CA ALA A 251 10.85 -3.98 16.50
C ALA A 251 12.22 -4.68 16.51
N VAL A 252 12.41 -5.72 15.69
CA VAL A 252 13.69 -6.46 15.57
C VAL A 252 14.81 -5.53 15.10
N LEU A 253 14.50 -4.55 14.26
CA LEU A 253 15.45 -3.55 13.80
C LEU A 253 15.62 -2.37 14.77
N GLY A 254 15.12 -2.44 16.01
CA GLY A 254 15.26 -1.34 16.97
C GLY A 254 14.41 -0.11 16.65
N GLY A 255 13.42 -0.23 15.77
CA GLY A 255 12.43 0.81 15.50
C GLY A 255 11.35 0.86 16.59
N ARG A 256 10.44 1.85 16.48
CA ARG A 256 9.29 2.02 17.39
C ARG A 256 7.98 1.77 16.63
N PRO A 257 7.43 0.54 16.67
CA PRO A 257 6.21 0.21 15.96
C PRO A 257 5.01 0.99 16.49
N VAL A 258 4.21 1.53 15.57
CA VAL A 258 2.92 2.18 15.81
C VAL A 258 1.86 1.43 15.01
N ALA A 259 1.00 0.69 15.69
CA ALA A 259 -0.05 -0.10 15.07
C ALA A 259 -1.28 0.78 14.77
N SER A 260 -1.50 1.13 13.53
CA SER A 260 -2.67 1.90 13.12
C SER A 260 -3.90 1.02 13.05
N LEU A 261 -4.93 1.38 13.81
CA LEU A 261 -6.15 0.58 13.91
C LEU A 261 -7.15 0.98 12.83
N ARG A 262 -7.62 0.01 12.08
CA ARG A 262 -8.80 0.19 11.24
C ARG A 262 -10.05 0.21 12.11
N ILE A 263 -10.54 1.41 12.44
CA ILE A 263 -11.80 1.64 13.16
C ILE A 263 -12.83 2.15 12.17
N SER A 264 -14.03 1.58 12.13
CA SER A 264 -15.08 2.00 11.18
C SER A 264 -16.43 2.11 11.84
N GLU A 265 -17.15 3.18 11.55
CA GLU A 265 -18.56 3.38 11.85
C GLU A 265 -19.46 3.03 10.65
N GLY A 266 -18.96 3.23 9.44
CA GLY A 266 -19.71 3.11 8.19
C GLY A 266 -19.64 1.74 7.51
N ASP A 267 -18.87 0.75 8.01
CA ASP A 267 -18.81 -0.57 7.39
C ASP A 267 -20.06 -1.38 7.68
N ALA A 268 -20.76 -1.81 6.62
CA ALA A 268 -21.98 -2.60 6.75
C ALA A 268 -21.74 -4.03 7.30
N ARG A 269 -20.49 -4.49 7.28
CA ARG A 269 -20.10 -5.82 7.77
C ARG A 269 -19.77 -5.74 9.25
N GLU A 270 -20.54 -6.42 10.09
CA GLU A 270 -20.42 -6.40 11.56
C GLU A 270 -18.97 -6.63 12.06
N ARG A 271 -18.23 -7.55 11.42
CA ARG A 271 -16.84 -7.86 11.76
C ARG A 271 -15.84 -6.72 11.54
N HIS A 272 -16.24 -5.65 10.86
CA HIS A 272 -15.42 -4.46 10.63
C HIS A 272 -15.94 -3.21 11.34
N ARG A 273 -17.05 -3.33 12.09
CA ARG A 273 -17.63 -2.22 12.84
C ARG A 273 -16.91 -2.07 14.20
N GLY A 274 -16.58 -0.85 14.57
CA GLY A 274 -15.59 -0.60 15.61
C GLY A 274 -14.21 -0.96 15.12
N ILE A 275 -13.37 -1.60 15.93
CA ILE A 275 -12.06 -2.10 15.47
C ILE A 275 -12.27 -3.33 14.59
N SER A 276 -11.74 -3.26 13.36
CA SER A 276 -11.85 -4.36 12.41
C SER A 276 -11.22 -5.65 12.94
N HIS A 277 -11.87 -6.80 12.67
CA HIS A 277 -11.27 -8.10 12.99
C HIS A 277 -9.90 -8.31 12.30
N HIS A 278 -9.60 -7.59 11.24
CA HIS A 278 -8.27 -7.59 10.62
C HIS A 278 -7.22 -7.00 11.56
N SER A 279 -7.46 -5.81 12.13
CA SER A 279 -6.55 -5.22 13.12
C SER A 279 -6.44 -6.09 14.37
N MET A 280 -7.56 -6.66 14.85
CA MET A 280 -7.55 -7.59 15.98
C MET A 280 -6.73 -8.85 15.70
N THR A 281 -6.70 -9.34 14.46
CA THR A 281 -5.87 -10.48 14.10
C THR A 281 -4.41 -10.06 13.89
N ALA A 282 -4.15 -9.03 13.09
CA ALA A 282 -2.79 -8.59 12.80
C ALA A 282 -2.03 -8.19 14.07
N TYR A 283 -2.62 -7.34 14.89
CA TYR A 283 -1.97 -6.84 16.10
C TYR A 283 -2.19 -7.72 17.33
N GLY A 284 -3.37 -8.33 17.45
CA GLY A 284 -3.68 -9.20 18.59
C GLY A 284 -3.01 -10.58 18.54
N LYS A 285 -2.77 -11.12 17.32
CA LYS A 285 -2.32 -12.51 17.15
C LYS A 285 -1.01 -12.65 16.39
N VAL A 286 -0.76 -11.87 15.35
CA VAL A 286 0.44 -12.00 14.51
C VAL A 286 1.61 -11.18 15.05
N ALA A 287 1.35 -9.94 15.49
CA ALA A 287 2.37 -9.11 16.11
C ALA A 287 2.80 -9.70 17.46
N LEU A 288 4.04 -10.18 17.56
CA LEU A 288 4.63 -10.71 18.79
C LEU A 288 5.39 -9.63 19.56
N ALA A 289 5.91 -8.62 18.89
CA ALA A 289 6.56 -7.48 19.48
C ALA A 289 5.56 -6.46 20.03
N SER A 290 6.01 -5.61 20.94
CA SER A 290 5.24 -4.48 21.46
C SER A 290 5.06 -3.40 20.41
N ALA A 291 3.90 -2.74 20.41
CA ALA A 291 3.64 -1.56 19.60
C ALA A 291 2.81 -0.56 20.40
N ASP A 292 2.97 0.73 20.07
CA ASP A 292 2.00 1.73 20.45
C ASP A 292 0.74 1.58 19.60
N VAL A 293 -0.43 1.67 20.23
CA VAL A 293 -1.74 1.57 19.59
C VAL A 293 -2.48 2.89 19.81
N PRO A 294 -2.32 3.85 18.88
CA PRO A 294 -3.03 5.13 18.98
C PRO A 294 -4.53 4.96 18.76
N VAL A 295 -5.29 5.65 19.59
CA VAL A 295 -6.75 5.70 19.54
C VAL A 295 -7.17 7.17 19.63
N PRO A 296 -8.10 7.65 18.79
CA PRO A 296 -8.62 9.00 18.92
C PRO A 296 -9.11 9.28 20.35
N ASP A 297 -8.85 10.47 20.87
CA ASP A 297 -9.36 10.92 22.17
C ASP A 297 -10.89 11.07 22.16
N GLU A 298 -11.44 11.49 21.03
CA GLU A 298 -12.88 11.58 20.78
C GLU A 298 -13.34 10.47 19.83
N LEU A 299 -14.33 9.72 20.25
CA LEU A 299 -14.98 8.65 19.48
C LEU A 299 -16.49 8.89 19.43
N PRO A 300 -17.21 8.43 18.39
CA PRO A 300 -18.65 8.42 18.40
C PRO A 300 -19.18 7.66 19.62
N ALA A 301 -20.13 8.25 20.36
CA ALA A 301 -20.65 7.71 21.62
C ALA A 301 -21.17 6.27 21.50
N GLU A 302 -21.77 5.94 20.34
CA GLU A 302 -22.28 4.60 20.04
C GLU A 302 -21.17 3.55 19.81
N LEU A 303 -19.94 3.98 19.53
CA LEU A 303 -18.80 3.08 19.31
C LEU A 303 -17.87 2.99 20.53
N GLU A 304 -17.91 3.96 21.45
CA GLU A 304 -16.94 4.06 22.54
C GLU A 304 -16.89 2.80 23.41
N GLY A 305 -18.04 2.31 23.86
CA GLY A 305 -18.12 1.09 24.66
C GLY A 305 -17.65 -0.16 23.90
N ARG A 306 -17.97 -0.25 22.62
CA ARG A 306 -17.54 -1.34 21.75
C ARG A 306 -16.02 -1.32 21.54
N ILE A 307 -15.47 -0.17 21.21
CA ILE A 307 -14.03 0.00 21.00
C ILE A 307 -13.27 -0.28 22.29
N ALA A 308 -13.76 0.19 23.44
CA ALA A 308 -13.14 -0.10 24.73
C ALA A 308 -13.09 -1.61 25.03
N ALA A 309 -14.18 -2.34 24.77
CA ALA A 309 -14.20 -3.79 24.92
C ALA A 309 -13.21 -4.50 23.98
N GLN A 310 -13.15 -4.08 22.70
CA GLN A 310 -12.22 -4.65 21.72
C GLN A 310 -10.75 -4.34 22.06
N LEU A 311 -10.46 -3.12 22.56
CA LEU A 311 -9.11 -2.75 23.02
C LEU A 311 -8.66 -3.61 24.20
N ALA A 312 -9.58 -3.99 25.10
CA ALA A 312 -9.28 -4.86 26.24
C ALA A 312 -8.91 -6.30 25.80
N GLU A 313 -9.27 -6.71 24.58
CA GLU A 313 -8.87 -8.01 24.01
C GLU A 313 -7.47 -7.99 23.41
N LEU A 314 -6.88 -6.80 23.15
CA LEU A 314 -5.51 -6.71 22.66
C LEU A 314 -4.53 -7.14 23.76
N PRO A 315 -3.42 -7.81 23.39
CA PRO A 315 -2.41 -8.24 24.36
C PRO A 315 -1.81 -7.07 25.13
N GLU A 316 -1.54 -7.28 26.43
CA GLU A 316 -0.94 -6.28 27.34
C GLU A 316 0.42 -5.76 26.90
N ARG A 317 1.12 -6.47 26.01
CA ARG A 317 2.38 -5.98 25.41
C ARG A 317 2.21 -4.71 24.61
N HIS A 318 1.02 -4.43 24.08
CA HIS A 318 0.73 -3.22 23.34
C HIS A 318 0.33 -2.06 24.26
N ARG A 319 0.90 -0.89 24.00
CA ARG A 319 0.58 0.32 24.75
C ARG A 319 -0.52 1.10 24.04
N GLN A 320 -1.71 1.11 24.59
CA GLN A 320 -2.81 1.95 24.10
C GLN A 320 -2.53 3.42 24.43
N VAL A 321 -2.66 4.31 23.44
CA VAL A 321 -2.36 5.73 23.59
C VAL A 321 -3.54 6.55 23.08
N ARG A 322 -4.19 7.34 23.96
CA ARG A 322 -5.18 8.33 23.52
C ARG A 322 -4.46 9.51 22.89
N VAL A 323 -4.89 9.92 21.71
CA VAL A 323 -4.24 10.97 20.92
C VAL A 323 -5.28 11.99 20.50
N ASP A 324 -4.98 13.26 20.78
CA ASP A 324 -5.80 14.41 20.37
C ASP A 324 -6.05 14.40 18.87
N SER A 325 -7.29 14.46 18.47
CA SER A 325 -7.75 14.41 17.08
C SER A 325 -8.09 15.79 16.48
N SER A 326 -7.95 16.86 17.27
CA SER A 326 -8.29 18.22 16.85
C SER A 326 -7.49 18.66 15.61
N GLY A 327 -8.15 19.32 14.63
CA GLY A 327 -7.54 19.84 13.40
C GLY A 327 -7.13 18.76 12.39
N LEU A 328 -7.35 17.45 12.66
CA LEU A 328 -6.95 16.39 11.72
C LEU A 328 -7.89 16.29 10.53
N VAL A 329 -9.16 16.62 10.70
CA VAL A 329 -10.13 16.60 9.60
C VAL A 329 -9.77 17.65 8.57
N GLU A 330 -9.51 18.87 9.02
CA GLU A 330 -9.08 19.98 8.17
C GLU A 330 -7.75 19.67 7.46
N ALA A 331 -6.82 19.03 8.16
CA ALA A 331 -5.56 18.58 7.57
C ALA A 331 -5.76 17.53 6.47
N MET A 332 -6.73 16.62 6.64
CA MET A 332 -7.09 15.61 5.65
C MET A 332 -7.82 16.20 4.45
N GLU A 333 -8.71 17.17 4.66
CA GLU A 333 -9.42 17.90 3.59
C GLU A 333 -8.48 18.73 2.72
N ALA A 334 -7.36 19.20 3.29
CA ALA A 334 -6.32 19.94 2.57
C ALA A 334 -5.39 19.04 1.71
N LEU A 335 -5.56 17.71 1.73
CA LEU A 335 -4.77 16.81 0.88
C LEU A 335 -5.18 16.91 -0.59
N PRO A 336 -4.24 16.70 -1.53
CA PRO A 336 -4.56 16.71 -2.97
C PRO A 336 -5.29 15.45 -3.43
N VAL A 337 -5.63 14.54 -2.52
CA VAL A 337 -6.28 13.26 -2.80
C VAL A 337 -7.69 13.21 -2.21
N ARG A 338 -8.61 12.61 -2.95
CA ARG A 338 -9.91 12.27 -2.38
C ARG A 338 -9.76 11.03 -1.50
N LEU A 339 -10.02 11.19 -0.22
CA LEU A 339 -10.00 10.08 0.73
C LEU A 339 -11.11 9.06 0.40
N SER A 340 -10.75 7.79 0.34
CA SER A 340 -11.69 6.69 0.13
C SER A 340 -11.16 5.39 0.71
N THR A 341 -11.98 4.69 1.46
CA THR A 341 -11.71 3.34 1.95
C THR A 341 -12.90 2.44 1.66
N MET A 342 -12.71 1.34 0.94
CA MET A 342 -13.79 0.42 0.57
C MET A 342 -15.03 1.12 -0.02
N GLY A 343 -14.83 2.18 -0.82
CA GLY A 343 -15.89 2.98 -1.43
C GLY A 343 -16.52 4.05 -0.53
N ARG A 344 -16.09 4.20 0.72
CA ARG A 344 -16.56 5.21 1.67
C ARG A 344 -15.57 6.36 1.77
N GLY A 345 -16.07 7.61 1.72
CA GLY A 345 -15.29 8.82 1.90
C GLY A 345 -15.28 9.31 3.36
N LEU A 346 -14.66 10.47 3.58
CA LEU A 346 -14.55 11.09 4.89
C LEU A 346 -15.91 11.34 5.56
N ASP A 347 -16.92 11.75 4.80
CA ASP A 347 -18.28 12.03 5.29
C ASP A 347 -19.04 10.77 5.75
N SER A 348 -18.69 9.60 5.21
CA SER A 348 -19.42 8.34 5.44
C SER A 348 -18.72 7.36 6.36
N ASP A 349 -17.46 7.61 6.71
CA ASP A 349 -16.67 6.76 7.63
C ASP A 349 -15.55 7.60 8.28
N ARG A 350 -15.92 8.73 8.87
CA ARG A 350 -15.00 9.72 9.44
C ARG A 350 -14.06 9.11 10.46
N VAL A 351 -14.58 8.24 11.32
CA VAL A 351 -13.79 7.63 12.39
C VAL A 351 -12.65 6.78 11.85
N TYR A 352 -12.80 6.16 10.68
CA TYR A 352 -11.72 5.42 10.02
C TYR A 352 -10.53 6.36 9.72
N PHE A 353 -10.78 7.46 9.05
CA PHE A 353 -9.72 8.37 8.64
C PHE A 353 -9.06 9.08 9.82
N VAL A 354 -9.85 9.43 10.85
CA VAL A 354 -9.32 10.03 12.08
C VAL A 354 -8.44 9.03 12.84
N ALA A 355 -8.83 7.75 12.92
CA ALA A 355 -8.03 6.71 13.57
C ALA A 355 -6.67 6.50 12.90
N GLU A 356 -6.63 6.56 11.57
CA GLU A 356 -5.38 6.48 10.83
C GLU A 356 -4.54 7.78 11.00
N ALA A 357 -5.17 8.94 11.01
CA ALA A 357 -4.48 10.22 11.17
C ALA A 357 -3.86 10.38 12.57
N VAL A 358 -4.51 9.91 13.63
CA VAL A 358 -3.92 9.94 14.98
C VAL A 358 -2.70 9.03 15.10
N ALA A 359 -2.62 7.94 14.32
CA ALA A 359 -1.42 7.12 14.27
C ALA A 359 -0.24 7.89 13.67
N GLY A 360 -0.50 8.65 12.60
CA GLY A 360 0.49 9.58 12.02
C GLY A 360 0.92 10.67 13.01
N ARG A 361 -0.03 11.30 13.69
CA ARG A 361 0.23 12.31 14.73
C ARG A 361 1.09 11.74 15.86
N HIS A 362 0.76 10.55 16.33
CA HIS A 362 1.54 9.88 17.39
C HIS A 362 2.97 9.59 16.94
N ALA A 363 3.16 9.06 15.74
CA ALA A 363 4.49 8.82 15.17
C ALA A 363 5.32 10.11 15.08
N ALA A 364 4.70 11.22 14.68
CA ALA A 364 5.36 12.52 14.63
C ALA A 364 5.79 13.02 16.02
N PHE A 365 5.01 12.77 17.07
CA PHE A 365 5.44 13.05 18.44
C PHE A 365 6.61 12.19 18.88
N LEU A 366 6.66 10.93 18.45
CA LEU A 366 7.77 10.04 18.76
C LEU A 366 9.06 10.45 18.05
N ALA A 367 8.97 10.92 16.79
CA ALA A 367 10.11 11.39 16.01
C ALA A 367 10.73 12.69 16.56
N LYS A 368 9.93 13.58 17.15
CA LYS A 368 10.41 14.83 17.79
C LYS A 368 11.30 14.61 19.02
N ARG A 369 11.42 13.38 19.56
CA ARG A 369 12.11 13.07 20.81
C ARG A 369 13.39 12.25 20.62
N PRO A 370 14.53 12.86 20.21
CA PRO A 370 15.80 12.44 20.74
C PRO A 370 16.03 13.25 22.05
N GLY A 371 15.60 12.71 23.21
CA GLY A 371 16.12 13.17 24.51
C GLY A 371 15.39 14.25 25.29
N SER A 372 14.14 14.65 25.02
CA SER A 372 13.38 15.55 25.90
C SER A 372 12.12 14.88 26.46
N ALA A 373 12.14 14.56 27.75
CA ALA A 373 10.91 14.32 28.50
C ALA A 373 10.09 15.63 28.51
N PRO A 374 8.76 15.58 28.41
CA PRO A 374 7.95 16.75 28.72
C PRO A 374 8.00 16.99 30.23
N SER A 375 8.32 18.22 30.59
CA SER A 375 8.13 18.76 31.94
C SER A 375 6.65 18.79 32.31
#